data_48085bbe80e76d07977d00be0234b8c3
#
_entry.id   48085bbe80e76d07977d00be0234b8c3
#
_cell.length_a   1.000
_cell.length_b   1.000
_cell.length_c   1.000
_cell.angle_alpha   90.00
_cell.angle_beta   90.00
_cell.angle_gamma   90.00
#
_symmetry.space_group_name_H-M   'P 1'
#
loop_
_entity.id
_entity.type
_entity.pdbx_description
1 polymer ?
#
loop_
_entity_poly.entity_id
_entity_poly.type
_entity_poly.pdbx_seq_one_letter_code
_entity_poly.pdbx_strand_id
1 'polypeptide(L)'
;MNYFFSKEFYERAIAEEKKDSYYCEVSIKDFKGKISLLRQLCNNISDMGIKCKDFGHEDDYRGYAIILNASLDDIKKLHARYRDNLSIDGNICDYDTYEKALSYIRKRKEKKIKEYEERLKLFK
;
A
#
# COMPACT_ATOMS: atom_id res chain seq x y z
N MET A 1 -9.26 5.72 28.55
CA MET A 1 -8.92 4.36 28.13
C MET A 1 -9.97 3.83 27.17
N ASN A 2 -9.53 3.18 26.13
CA ASN A 2 -10.44 2.62 25.15
C ASN A 2 -10.73 1.15 25.48
N TYR A 3 -11.97 0.84 25.77
CA TYR A 3 -12.41 -0.51 26.16
C TYR A 3 -13.06 -1.27 25.01
N PHE A 4 -13.07 -0.69 23.81
CA PHE A 4 -13.78 -1.28 22.69
C PHE A 4 -13.00 -2.39 21.98
N PHE A 5 -11.70 -2.47 22.24
CA PHE A 5 -10.86 -3.44 21.58
C PHE A 5 -10.35 -4.49 22.58
N SER A 6 -10.38 -5.74 22.15
CA SER A 6 -9.91 -6.85 22.94
C SER A 6 -8.38 -6.98 22.89
N LYS A 7 -7.83 -7.78 23.80
CA LYS A 7 -6.42 -8.15 23.78
C LYS A 7 -6.03 -8.75 22.41
N GLU A 8 -6.87 -9.62 21.91
CA GLU A 8 -6.66 -10.30 20.62
C GLU A 8 -6.62 -9.32 19.45
N PHE A 9 -7.40 -8.24 19.53
CA PHE A 9 -7.36 -7.18 18.54
C PHE A 9 -5.96 -6.56 18.46
N TYR A 10 -5.39 -6.19 19.61
CA TYR A 10 -4.07 -5.55 19.63
C TYR A 10 -2.96 -6.52 19.24
N GLU A 11 -3.06 -7.77 19.60
CA GLU A 11 -2.09 -8.79 19.18
C GLU A 11 -2.08 -8.95 17.66
N ARG A 12 -3.26 -8.98 17.03
CA ARG A 12 -3.37 -9.08 15.59
C ARG A 12 -2.91 -7.80 14.90
N ALA A 13 -3.24 -6.64 15.46
CA ALA A 13 -2.84 -5.36 14.89
C ALA A 13 -1.31 -5.23 14.88
N ILE A 14 -0.65 -5.65 15.95
CA ILE A 14 0.82 -5.67 16.01
C ILE A 14 1.40 -6.61 14.96
N ALA A 15 0.83 -7.82 14.84
CA ALA A 15 1.29 -8.79 13.85
C ALA A 15 1.18 -8.25 12.42
N GLU A 16 0.07 -7.55 12.11
CA GLU A 16 -0.11 -6.93 10.81
C GLU A 16 0.91 -5.81 10.55
N GLU A 17 1.15 -4.95 11.55
CA GLU A 17 2.11 -3.86 11.40
C GLU A 17 3.55 -4.37 11.26
N LYS A 18 3.87 -5.54 11.80
CA LYS A 18 5.20 -6.13 11.65
C LYS A 18 5.46 -6.76 10.30
N LYS A 19 4.43 -7.01 9.51
CA LYS A 19 4.61 -7.58 8.17
C LYS A 19 5.25 -6.57 7.23
N ASP A 20 6.17 -7.04 6.41
CA ASP A 20 6.80 -6.24 5.35
C ASP A 20 5.91 -6.30 4.10
N SER A 21 4.67 -5.87 4.25
CA SER A 21 3.74 -5.75 3.13
C SER A 21 3.09 -4.37 3.15
N TYR A 22 2.86 -3.84 1.96
CA TYR A 22 2.48 -2.45 1.81
C TYR A 22 1.32 -2.31 0.83
N TYR A 23 0.46 -1.33 1.10
CA TYR A 23 -0.59 -0.96 0.17
C TYR A 23 -0.02 -0.02 -0.89
N CYS A 24 -0.18 -0.37 -2.14
CA CYS A 24 0.33 0.42 -3.25
C CYS A 24 -0.75 0.72 -4.27
N GLU A 25 -0.62 1.84 -4.94
CA GLU A 25 -1.46 2.21 -6.06
C GLU A 25 -0.57 2.66 -7.22
N VAL A 26 -0.92 2.23 -8.43
CA VAL A 26 -0.28 2.72 -9.66
C VAL A 26 -1.34 3.47 -10.45
N SER A 27 -1.12 4.76 -10.67
CA SER A 27 -2.07 5.60 -11.40
C SER A 27 -1.80 5.58 -12.89
N ILE A 28 -2.86 5.82 -13.67
CA ILE A 28 -2.76 5.99 -15.11
C ILE A 28 -2.87 7.48 -15.43
N LYS A 29 -1.91 7.99 -16.16
CA LYS A 29 -1.99 9.36 -16.70
C LYS A 29 -3.05 9.37 -17.81
N ASP A 30 -3.86 10.43 -17.81
CA ASP A 30 -4.87 10.66 -18.88
C ASP A 30 -5.84 9.48 -19.02
N PHE A 31 -6.27 8.93 -17.88
CA PHE A 31 -7.20 7.80 -17.86
C PHE A 31 -8.51 8.14 -18.60
N LYS A 32 -9.16 9.23 -18.23
CA LYS A 32 -10.40 9.73 -18.86
C LYS A 32 -11.44 8.65 -19.16
N GLY A 33 -11.63 7.72 -18.23
CA GLY A 33 -12.60 6.63 -18.38
C GLY A 33 -12.22 5.52 -19.35
N LYS A 34 -10.98 5.47 -19.83
CA LYS A 34 -10.54 4.44 -20.76
C LYS A 34 -10.22 3.14 -20.05
N ILE A 35 -11.23 2.31 -19.88
CA ILE A 35 -11.13 1.04 -19.16
C ILE A 35 -10.11 0.08 -19.78
N SER A 36 -9.93 0.13 -21.11
CA SER A 36 -8.94 -0.72 -21.78
C SER A 36 -7.52 -0.45 -21.29
N LEU A 37 -7.18 0.81 -21.01
CA LEU A 37 -5.87 1.17 -20.47
C LEU A 37 -5.67 0.60 -19.07
N LEU A 38 -6.73 0.64 -18.26
CA LEU A 38 -6.69 0.12 -16.90
C LEU A 38 -6.51 -1.40 -16.91
N ARG A 39 -7.23 -2.11 -17.78
CA ARG A 39 -7.06 -3.56 -17.94
C ARG A 39 -5.66 -3.90 -18.38
N GLN A 40 -5.11 -3.14 -19.32
CA GLN A 40 -3.74 -3.35 -19.78
C GLN A 40 -2.73 -3.14 -18.66
N LEU A 41 -2.91 -2.09 -17.85
CA LEU A 41 -2.05 -1.84 -16.69
C LEU A 41 -2.10 -3.02 -15.71
N CYS A 42 -3.29 -3.46 -15.35
CA CYS A 42 -3.45 -4.59 -14.41
C CYS A 42 -2.86 -5.88 -14.97
N ASN A 43 -3.03 -6.14 -16.27
CA ASN A 43 -2.43 -7.30 -16.92
C ASN A 43 -0.90 -7.24 -16.87
N ASN A 44 -0.33 -6.06 -17.13
CA ASN A 44 1.11 -5.86 -17.08
C ASN A 44 1.66 -6.10 -15.66
N ILE A 45 0.94 -5.64 -14.64
CA ILE A 45 1.34 -5.86 -13.25
C ILE A 45 1.20 -7.33 -12.89
N SER A 46 0.13 -7.99 -13.33
CA SER A 46 -0.06 -9.43 -13.10
C SER A 46 1.05 -10.25 -13.74
N ASP A 47 1.50 -9.85 -14.92
CA ASP A 47 2.62 -10.50 -15.61
C ASP A 47 3.93 -10.40 -14.84
N MET A 48 4.04 -9.42 -13.94
CA MET A 48 5.19 -9.28 -13.04
C MET A 48 5.07 -10.19 -11.81
N GLY A 49 3.99 -10.97 -11.70
CA GLY A 49 3.74 -11.82 -10.55
C GLY A 49 3.11 -11.10 -9.36
N ILE A 50 2.53 -9.94 -9.58
CA ILE A 50 1.96 -9.10 -8.52
C ILE A 50 0.44 -9.08 -8.67
N LYS A 51 -0.27 -9.42 -7.59
CA LYS A 51 -1.73 -9.36 -7.58
C LYS A 51 -2.21 -7.93 -7.48
N CYS A 52 -3.09 -7.53 -8.38
CA CYS A 52 -3.67 -6.20 -8.33
C CYS A 52 -5.16 -6.25 -8.67
N LYS A 53 -5.84 -5.18 -8.26
CA LYS A 53 -7.23 -4.92 -8.59
C LYS A 53 -7.30 -3.62 -9.37
N ASP A 54 -8.28 -3.52 -10.26
CA ASP A 54 -8.51 -2.26 -10.96
C ASP A 54 -9.46 -1.38 -10.15
N PHE A 55 -9.25 -0.08 -10.24
CA PHE A 55 -10.15 0.93 -9.71
C PHE A 55 -10.29 2.03 -10.74
N GLY A 56 -11.47 2.14 -11.31
CA GLY A 56 -11.77 3.15 -12.31
C GLY A 56 -13.11 2.85 -12.95
N HIS A 57 -13.71 3.87 -13.53
CA HIS A 57 -15.00 3.77 -14.18
C HIS A 57 -14.98 4.67 -15.42
N GLU A 58 -15.88 4.39 -16.37
CA GLU A 58 -15.99 5.19 -17.60
C GLU A 58 -16.24 6.68 -17.31
N ASP A 59 -16.92 6.97 -16.20
CA ASP A 59 -17.23 8.35 -15.80
C ASP A 59 -16.15 8.99 -14.93
N ASP A 60 -15.07 8.26 -14.64
CA ASP A 60 -13.99 8.74 -13.76
C ASP A 60 -12.80 9.27 -14.57
N TYR A 61 -12.17 10.31 -14.01
CA TYR A 61 -10.90 10.79 -14.53
C TYR A 61 -9.71 10.04 -13.92
N ARG A 62 -9.96 9.20 -12.91
CA ARG A 62 -8.92 8.49 -12.17
C ARG A 62 -9.04 7.00 -12.38
N GLY A 63 -7.92 6.39 -12.77
CA GLY A 63 -7.81 4.95 -12.86
C GLY A 63 -6.54 4.50 -12.17
N TYR A 64 -6.65 3.47 -11.33
CA TYR A 64 -5.51 2.92 -10.59
C TYR A 64 -5.51 1.41 -10.61
N ALA A 65 -4.31 0.85 -10.62
CA ALA A 65 -4.13 -0.52 -10.17
C ALA A 65 -3.86 -0.49 -8.66
N ILE A 66 -4.59 -1.28 -7.92
CA ILE A 66 -4.48 -1.36 -6.46
C ILE A 66 -3.80 -2.65 -6.07
N ILE A 67 -2.71 -2.56 -5.33
CA ILE A 67 -1.96 -3.70 -4.80
C ILE A 67 -2.10 -3.66 -3.28
N LEU A 68 -2.84 -4.62 -2.73
CA LEU A 68 -3.14 -4.63 -1.29
C LEU A 68 -1.94 -5.03 -0.43
N ASN A 69 -1.14 -5.98 -0.91
CA ASN A 69 -0.04 -6.55 -0.14
C ASN A 69 1.20 -6.66 -1.02
N ALA A 70 1.87 -5.53 -1.24
CA ALA A 70 3.12 -5.52 -1.99
C ALA A 70 4.29 -5.81 -1.07
N SER A 71 5.17 -6.73 -1.48
CA SER A 71 6.45 -6.97 -0.82
C SER A 71 7.45 -5.90 -1.22
N LEU A 72 8.60 -5.86 -0.55
CA LEU A 72 9.67 -4.95 -0.93
C LEU A 72 10.16 -5.22 -2.36
N ASP A 73 10.23 -6.49 -2.76
CA ASP A 73 10.61 -6.84 -4.13
C ASP A 73 9.57 -6.34 -5.14
N ASP A 74 8.29 -6.48 -4.80
CA ASP A 74 7.20 -5.96 -5.63
C ASP A 74 7.33 -4.45 -5.81
N ILE A 75 7.62 -3.73 -4.72
CA ILE A 75 7.78 -2.28 -4.74
C ILE A 75 8.94 -1.88 -5.65
N LYS A 76 10.06 -2.59 -5.57
CA LYS A 76 11.20 -2.33 -6.44
C LYS A 76 10.83 -2.49 -7.92
N LYS A 77 10.12 -3.54 -8.25
CA LYS A 77 9.67 -3.80 -9.62
C LYS A 77 8.70 -2.71 -10.09
N LEU A 78 7.74 -2.35 -9.24
CA LEU A 78 6.76 -1.34 -9.57
C LEU A 78 7.41 0.04 -9.73
N HIS A 79 8.31 0.40 -8.85
CA HIS A 79 9.01 1.68 -8.91
C HIS A 79 9.89 1.77 -10.17
N ALA A 80 10.58 0.70 -10.52
CA ALA A 80 11.43 0.68 -11.70
C ALA A 80 10.65 0.97 -12.98
N ARG A 81 9.37 0.53 -13.02
CA ARG A 81 8.54 0.67 -14.22
C ARG A 81 7.64 1.90 -14.21
N TYR A 82 7.05 2.23 -13.04
CA TYR A 82 6.00 3.25 -12.96
C TYR A 82 6.44 4.54 -12.25
N ARG A 83 7.56 4.50 -11.54
CA ARG A 83 8.19 5.68 -10.92
C ARG A 83 7.19 6.53 -10.12
N ASP A 84 7.00 7.79 -10.52
CA ASP A 84 6.14 8.75 -9.83
C ASP A 84 4.64 8.45 -9.94
N ASN A 85 4.26 7.49 -10.79
CA ASN A 85 2.88 7.00 -10.82
C ASN A 85 2.58 6.01 -9.69
N LEU A 86 3.61 5.54 -9.00
CA LEU A 86 3.48 4.65 -7.86
C LEU A 86 3.30 5.46 -6.58
N SER A 87 2.30 5.09 -5.78
CA SER A 87 2.21 5.57 -4.40
C SER A 87 2.25 4.39 -3.46
N ILE A 88 2.88 4.59 -2.31
CA ILE A 88 3.00 3.57 -1.27
C ILE A 88 2.30 4.12 -0.03
N ASP A 89 1.23 3.44 0.39
CA ASP A 89 0.45 3.82 1.56
C ASP A 89 0.05 5.30 1.54
N GLY A 90 -0.35 5.79 0.35
CA GLY A 90 -0.77 7.16 0.13
C GLY A 90 0.35 8.17 -0.13
N ASN A 91 1.60 7.73 -0.09
CA ASN A 91 2.76 8.60 -0.33
C ASN A 91 3.26 8.42 -1.76
N ILE A 92 3.24 9.51 -2.53
CA ILE A 92 3.73 9.49 -3.90
C ILE A 92 5.24 9.26 -3.88
N CYS A 93 5.70 8.31 -4.68
CA CYS A 93 7.12 8.03 -4.79
C CYS A 93 7.73 8.91 -5.87
N ASP A 94 8.52 9.88 -5.46
CA ASP A 94 9.40 10.56 -6.40
C ASP A 94 10.38 9.56 -6.99
N TYR A 95 10.76 9.79 -8.23
CA TYR A 95 11.56 8.85 -8.98
C TYR A 95 12.90 8.48 -8.30
N ASP A 96 13.42 9.31 -7.42
CA ASP A 96 14.66 9.01 -6.69
C ASP A 96 14.45 8.63 -5.24
N THR A 97 13.23 8.56 -4.75
CA THR A 97 13.00 8.60 -3.31
C THR A 97 11.96 7.62 -2.77
N TYR A 98 11.67 6.53 -3.48
CA TYR A 98 10.76 5.54 -2.90
C TYR A 98 11.29 5.01 -1.56
N GLU A 99 12.60 5.01 -1.36
CA GLU A 99 13.21 4.61 -0.10
C GLU A 99 12.87 5.57 1.03
N LYS A 100 12.76 6.86 0.74
CA LYS A 100 12.29 7.83 1.74
C LYS A 100 10.84 7.58 2.15
N ALA A 101 9.98 7.28 1.18
CA ALA A 101 8.60 6.93 1.46
C ALA A 101 8.54 5.67 2.33
N LEU A 102 9.31 4.65 2.01
CA LEU A 102 9.38 3.43 2.80
C LEU A 102 9.90 3.70 4.22
N SER A 103 10.93 4.51 4.35
CA SER A 103 11.47 4.87 5.66
C SER A 103 10.42 5.56 6.52
N TYR A 104 9.68 6.50 5.95
CA TYR A 104 8.60 7.20 6.64
C TYR A 104 7.51 6.23 7.09
N ILE A 105 7.09 5.34 6.20
CA ILE A 105 6.05 4.35 6.48
C ILE A 105 6.51 3.39 7.59
N ARG A 106 7.76 2.94 7.54
CA ARG A 106 8.33 2.05 8.56
C ARG A 106 8.35 2.72 9.94
N LYS A 107 8.75 3.98 10.00
CA LYS A 107 8.73 4.73 11.27
C LYS A 107 7.32 4.84 11.83
N ARG A 108 6.35 5.08 10.97
CA ARG A 108 4.94 5.14 11.36
C ARG A 108 4.44 3.80 11.88
N LYS A 109 4.82 2.71 11.23
CA LYS A 109 4.49 1.35 11.67
C LYS A 109 5.10 1.05 13.04
N GLU A 110 6.37 1.38 13.24
CA GLU A 110 7.05 1.20 14.52
C GLU A 110 6.34 1.96 15.64
N LYS A 111 5.93 3.19 15.36
CA LYS A 111 5.19 4.00 16.33
C LYS A 111 3.87 3.34 16.70
N LYS A 112 3.12 2.84 15.73
CA LYS A 112 1.86 2.13 15.98
C LYS A 112 2.08 0.86 16.80
N ILE A 113 3.12 0.11 16.49
CA ILE A 113 3.46 -1.11 17.24
C ILE A 113 3.68 -0.77 18.72
N LYS A 114 4.45 0.29 18.98
CA LYS A 114 4.70 0.73 20.37
C LYS A 114 3.41 1.13 21.07
N GLU A 115 2.54 1.86 20.40
CA GLU A 115 1.24 2.26 20.97
C GLU A 115 0.38 1.05 21.32
N TYR A 116 0.33 0.06 20.42
CA TYR A 116 -0.43 -1.16 20.68
C TYR A 116 0.18 -2.01 21.79
N GLU A 117 1.50 -2.10 21.85
CA GLU A 117 2.19 -2.82 22.92
C GLU A 117 1.91 -2.19 24.28
N GLU A 118 1.89 -0.87 24.35
CA GLU A 118 1.53 -0.13 25.56
C GLU A 118 0.12 -0.47 26.03
N ARG A 119 -0.83 -0.52 25.09
CA ARG A 119 -2.22 -0.86 25.39
C ARG A 119 -2.35 -2.32 25.83
N LEU A 120 -1.56 -3.22 25.25
CA LEU A 120 -1.55 -4.63 25.66
C LEU A 120 -1.16 -4.80 27.13
N LYS A 121 -0.29 -3.94 27.65
CA LYS A 121 0.12 -4.01 29.05
C LYS A 121 -1.05 -3.80 30.03
N LEU A 122 -2.14 -3.21 29.55
CA LEU A 122 -3.33 -2.99 30.37
C LEU A 122 -4.18 -4.26 30.54
N PHE A 123 -3.92 -5.30 29.77
CA PHE A 123 -4.67 -6.56 29.79
C PHE A 123 -3.92 -7.63 30.60
N LYS A 124 -3.65 -7.34 31.84
CA LYS A 124 -2.97 -8.31 32.71
C LYS A 124 -3.97 -9.04 33.62
#